data_d9a33d2cb21c35bd8aa7852131ec9b05
#
_entry.id   d9a33d2cb21c35bd8aa7852131ec9b05
#
_cell.length_a   1.000
_cell.length_b   1.000
_cell.length_c   1.000
_cell.angle_alpha   90.00
_cell.angle_beta   90.00
_cell.angle_gamma   90.00
#
_symmetry.space_group_name_H-M   'P 1'
#
loop_
_entity.id
_entity.type
_entity.pdbx_description
1 polymer ?
#
loop_
_entity_poly.entity_id
_entity_poly.type
_entity_poly.pdbx_seq_one_letter_code
_entity_poly.pdbx_strand_id
1 'polypeptide(L)'
;MLSLKITTHIYIHATPEQVWQVLTDFKSYESWNSFIRKVEGKLNIGEKLKIRIHPTKQKAMEFKPTLLGVKNAQSLSWLGHFLILGLLDGEHHFKLCSQEDGSTCLVHSETFSGLLVPMMRNNLKSIRKDFEYMNQFLKLFVESKL
;
A
#
# COMPACT_ATOMS: atom_id res chain seq x y z
N MET A 1 -1.14 -15.45 18.46
CA MET A 1 -1.96 -14.45 17.80
C MET A 1 -2.03 -14.67 16.30
N LEU A 2 -3.22 -14.57 15.73
CA LEU A 2 -3.45 -14.80 14.31
C LEU A 2 -3.33 -13.49 13.51
N SER A 3 -2.34 -12.68 13.84
CA SER A 3 -2.09 -11.43 13.11
C SER A 3 -0.60 -11.11 13.04
N LEU A 4 -0.24 -10.34 12.00
CA LEU A 4 1.11 -9.86 11.77
C LEU A 4 1.02 -8.48 11.12
N LYS A 5 1.72 -7.51 11.67
CA LYS A 5 1.76 -6.16 11.09
C LYS A 5 3.15 -5.86 10.54
N ILE A 6 3.18 -5.33 9.32
CA ILE A 6 4.38 -4.81 8.68
C ILE A 6 4.22 -3.31 8.58
N THR A 7 5.21 -2.55 9.08
CA THR A 7 5.20 -1.10 9.02
C THR A 7 6.53 -0.61 8.43
N THR A 8 6.44 0.23 7.43
CA THR A 8 7.60 0.89 6.82
C THR A 8 7.33 2.39 6.75
N HIS A 9 8.38 3.17 6.58
CA HIS A 9 8.22 4.61 6.40
C HIS A 9 9.33 5.17 5.52
N ILE A 10 9.06 6.34 4.90
CA ILE A 10 10.02 7.06 4.09
C ILE A 10 9.69 8.55 4.13
N TYR A 11 10.73 9.38 4.07
CA TYR A 11 10.56 10.84 3.98
C TYR A 11 10.67 11.24 2.51
N ILE A 12 9.66 11.98 2.04
CA ILE A 12 9.56 12.45 0.65
C ILE A 12 9.63 13.98 0.66
N HIS A 13 10.51 14.54 -0.14
CA HIS A 13 10.70 16.01 -0.24
C HIS A 13 9.62 16.63 -1.11
N ALA A 14 8.39 16.54 -0.64
CA ALA A 14 7.20 17.06 -1.29
C ALA A 14 6.12 17.25 -0.24
N THR A 15 5.12 18.08 -0.53
CA THR A 15 4.00 18.27 0.39
C THR A 15 3.09 17.04 0.42
N PRO A 16 2.30 16.85 1.48
CA PRO A 16 1.32 15.76 1.50
C PRO A 16 0.37 15.77 0.29
N GLU A 17 -0.01 16.95 -0.18
CA GLU A 17 -0.88 17.08 -1.36
C GLU A 17 -0.20 16.55 -2.63
N GLN A 18 1.09 16.84 -2.80
CA GLN A 18 1.86 16.37 -3.96
C GLN A 18 2.05 14.84 -3.91
N VAL A 19 2.33 14.29 -2.74
CA VAL A 19 2.41 12.83 -2.56
C VAL A 19 1.06 12.18 -2.82
N TRP A 20 0.00 12.78 -2.29
CA TRP A 20 -1.37 12.28 -2.44
C TRP A 20 -1.79 12.18 -3.90
N GLN A 21 -1.44 13.18 -4.71
CA GLN A 21 -1.78 13.18 -6.13
C GLN A 21 -1.22 11.96 -6.86
N VAL A 22 0.00 11.57 -6.55
CA VAL A 22 0.62 10.39 -7.15
C VAL A 22 0.04 9.12 -6.57
N LEU A 23 -0.13 9.08 -5.24
CA LEU A 23 -0.61 7.90 -4.53
C LEU A 23 -2.04 7.51 -4.95
N THR A 24 -2.86 8.49 -5.29
CA THR A 24 -4.25 8.25 -5.72
C THR A 24 -4.44 8.26 -7.23
N ASP A 25 -3.42 8.55 -7.99
CA ASP A 25 -3.43 8.40 -9.44
C ASP A 25 -3.12 6.94 -9.79
N PHE A 26 -4.14 6.10 -9.69
CA PHE A 26 -4.00 4.66 -9.86
C PHE A 26 -3.45 4.27 -11.23
N LYS A 27 -3.73 5.07 -12.25
CA LYS A 27 -3.23 4.81 -13.61
C LYS A 27 -1.71 4.94 -13.71
N SER A 28 -1.10 5.74 -12.84
CA SER A 28 0.35 5.94 -12.84
C SER A 28 1.13 4.76 -12.26
N TYR A 29 0.48 3.88 -11.50
CA TYR A 29 1.16 2.81 -10.76
C TYR A 29 2.02 1.93 -11.66
N GLU A 30 1.56 1.65 -12.87
CA GLU A 30 2.32 0.83 -13.83
C GLU A 30 3.69 1.44 -14.16
N SER A 31 3.82 2.76 -14.06
CA SER A 31 5.05 3.44 -14.45
C SER A 31 6.09 3.55 -13.32
N TRP A 32 5.67 3.43 -12.05
CA TRP A 32 6.63 3.61 -10.94
C TRP A 32 6.56 2.54 -9.86
N ASN A 33 5.43 1.87 -9.66
CA ASN A 33 5.23 0.98 -8.52
C ASN A 33 5.71 -0.43 -8.84
N SER A 34 6.70 -0.90 -8.09
CA SER A 34 7.29 -2.22 -8.32
C SER A 34 6.48 -3.37 -7.70
N PHE A 35 5.60 -3.07 -6.77
CA PHE A 35 4.84 -4.07 -6.02
C PHE A 35 3.37 -4.09 -6.44
N ILE A 36 2.69 -2.95 -6.30
CA ILE A 36 1.29 -2.81 -6.74
C ILE A 36 1.32 -2.36 -8.20
N ARG A 37 1.35 -3.33 -9.11
CA ARG A 37 1.58 -3.06 -10.53
C ARG A 37 0.38 -2.45 -11.23
N LYS A 38 -0.82 -2.71 -10.74
CA LYS A 38 -2.03 -2.21 -11.37
C LYS A 38 -3.13 -2.04 -10.34
N VAL A 39 -3.84 -0.91 -10.43
CA VAL A 39 -5.02 -0.63 -9.62
C VAL A 39 -6.11 -0.08 -10.52
N GLU A 40 -7.28 -0.70 -10.48
CA GLU A 40 -8.46 -0.24 -11.21
C GLU A 40 -9.59 -0.02 -10.22
N GLY A 41 -10.35 1.05 -10.40
CA GLY A 41 -11.50 1.37 -9.58
C GLY A 41 -11.56 2.84 -9.21
N LYS A 42 -12.64 3.23 -8.56
CA LYS A 42 -12.88 4.62 -8.16
C LYS A 42 -12.41 4.86 -6.73
N LEU A 43 -11.98 6.08 -6.47
CA LEU A 43 -11.47 6.48 -5.15
C LEU A 43 -12.63 6.87 -4.22
N ASN A 44 -13.52 5.93 -3.94
CA ASN A 44 -14.68 6.14 -3.07
C ASN A 44 -14.73 5.05 -1.99
N ILE A 45 -15.03 5.44 -0.75
CA ILE A 45 -15.20 4.48 0.36
C ILE A 45 -16.28 3.47 -0.03
N GLY A 46 -15.99 2.19 0.23
CA GLY A 46 -16.89 1.08 -0.12
C GLY A 46 -16.70 0.53 -1.52
N GLU A 47 -15.96 1.22 -2.37
CA GLU A 47 -15.65 0.74 -3.72
C GLU A 47 -14.71 -0.44 -3.66
N LYS A 48 -14.96 -1.44 -4.52
CA LYS A 48 -14.03 -2.55 -4.70
C LYS A 48 -13.03 -2.19 -5.79
N LEU A 49 -11.75 -2.21 -5.42
CA LEU A 49 -10.67 -2.03 -6.38
C LEU A 49 -10.29 -3.39 -6.97
N LYS A 50 -9.67 -3.36 -8.14
CA LYS A 50 -9.01 -4.53 -8.71
C LYS A 50 -7.52 -4.25 -8.69
N ILE A 51 -6.80 -5.02 -7.89
CA ILE A 51 -5.37 -4.80 -7.64
C ILE A 51 -4.56 -6.02 -8.07
N ARG A 52 -3.46 -5.76 -8.78
CA ARG A 52 -2.48 -6.78 -9.14
C ARG A 52 -1.16 -6.48 -8.42
N ILE A 53 -0.68 -7.44 -7.64
CA ILE A 53 0.59 -7.32 -6.94
C ILE A 53 1.62 -8.31 -7.47
N HIS A 54 2.90 -7.89 -7.40
CA HIS A 54 4.04 -8.70 -7.81
C HIS A 54 5.04 -8.77 -6.67
N PRO A 55 4.80 -9.66 -5.66
CA PRO A 55 5.77 -9.86 -4.59
C PRO A 55 7.05 -10.48 -5.16
N THR A 56 8.21 -10.12 -4.59
CA THR A 56 9.49 -10.63 -5.07
C THR A 56 9.61 -12.14 -4.91
N LYS A 57 9.11 -12.66 -3.78
CA LYS A 57 9.29 -14.08 -3.43
C LYS A 57 8.04 -14.92 -3.63
N GLN A 58 7.03 -14.39 -4.29
CA GLN A 58 5.77 -15.08 -4.51
C GLN A 58 5.28 -14.81 -5.91
N LYS A 59 4.29 -15.59 -6.35
CA LYS A 59 3.67 -15.37 -7.66
C LYS A 59 2.86 -14.08 -7.66
N ALA A 60 2.79 -13.43 -8.82
CA ALA A 60 1.85 -12.34 -9.03
C ALA A 60 0.43 -12.81 -8.76
N MET A 61 -0.39 -11.93 -8.16
CA MET A 61 -1.77 -12.26 -7.85
C MET A 61 -2.67 -11.05 -8.01
N GLU A 62 -3.94 -11.31 -8.28
CA GLU A 62 -4.98 -10.29 -8.30
C GLU A 62 -5.94 -10.50 -7.15
N PHE A 63 -6.45 -9.41 -6.62
CA PHE A 63 -7.50 -9.45 -5.60
C PHE A 63 -8.34 -8.17 -5.68
N LYS A 64 -9.49 -8.18 -4.99
CA LYS A 64 -10.45 -7.08 -5.07
C LYS A 64 -10.74 -6.53 -3.67
N PRO A 65 -9.82 -5.71 -3.12
CA PRO A 65 -10.05 -5.12 -1.80
C PRO A 65 -11.13 -4.05 -1.83
N THR A 66 -11.73 -3.83 -0.67
CA THR A 66 -12.70 -2.76 -0.47
C THR A 66 -11.99 -1.54 0.12
N LEU A 67 -12.19 -0.37 -0.47
CA LEU A 67 -11.70 0.89 0.09
C LEU A 67 -12.40 1.18 1.42
N LEU A 68 -11.63 1.28 2.50
CA LEU A 68 -12.12 1.57 3.83
C LEU A 68 -12.02 3.04 4.17
N GLY A 69 -10.92 3.70 3.79
CA GLY A 69 -10.66 5.07 4.15
C GLY A 69 -10.03 5.87 3.03
N VAL A 70 -10.54 7.07 2.81
CA VAL A 70 -10.00 8.03 1.86
C VAL A 70 -10.10 9.40 2.53
N LYS A 71 -8.97 9.91 3.06
CA LYS A 71 -8.88 11.25 3.64
C LYS A 71 -7.85 12.04 2.86
N ASN A 72 -8.31 13.05 2.15
CA ASN A 72 -7.49 13.83 1.24
C ASN A 72 -6.17 14.29 1.88
N ALA A 73 -5.06 13.95 1.24
CA ALA A 73 -3.69 14.29 1.68
C ALA A 73 -3.34 13.77 3.08
N GLN A 74 -4.08 12.82 3.62
CA GLN A 74 -3.85 12.28 4.96
C GLN A 74 -3.72 10.76 5.00
N SER A 75 -4.68 10.02 4.45
CA SER A 75 -4.65 8.56 4.54
C SER A 75 -5.50 7.87 3.50
N LEU A 76 -5.04 6.69 3.13
CA LEU A 76 -5.72 5.78 2.20
C LEU A 76 -5.61 4.37 2.76
N SER A 77 -6.73 3.64 2.81
CA SER A 77 -6.70 2.27 3.31
C SER A 77 -7.70 1.37 2.60
N TRP A 78 -7.36 0.09 2.48
CA TRP A 78 -8.27 -0.91 1.95
C TRP A 78 -8.08 -2.26 2.63
N LEU A 79 -9.11 -3.09 2.54
CA LEU A 79 -9.13 -4.42 3.14
C LEU A 79 -9.36 -5.47 2.05
N GLY A 80 -8.42 -6.38 1.92
CA GLY A 80 -8.51 -7.50 1.00
C GLY A 80 -8.63 -8.83 1.73
N HIS A 81 -9.28 -9.77 1.06
CA HIS A 81 -9.39 -11.15 1.53
C HIS A 81 -8.70 -12.04 0.50
N PHE A 82 -7.62 -12.70 0.93
CA PHE A 82 -6.91 -13.64 0.07
C PHE A 82 -7.51 -15.01 0.31
N LEU A 83 -8.04 -15.64 -0.75
CA LEU A 83 -8.80 -16.87 -0.75
C LEU A 83 -10.23 -16.62 -0.23
N ILE A 84 -10.51 -16.88 1.04
CA ILE A 84 -11.81 -16.61 1.66
C ILE A 84 -11.64 -15.81 2.93
N LEU A 85 -12.72 -15.12 3.34
CA LEU A 85 -12.75 -14.33 4.56
C LEU A 85 -12.29 -15.14 5.77
N GLY A 86 -11.36 -14.60 6.54
CA GLY A 86 -10.87 -15.20 7.76
C GLY A 86 -9.72 -16.18 7.59
N LEU A 87 -9.37 -16.57 6.37
CA LEU A 87 -8.17 -17.38 6.13
C LEU A 87 -6.92 -16.52 6.10
N LEU A 88 -6.92 -15.50 5.23
CA LEU A 88 -5.85 -14.54 5.16
C LEU A 88 -6.44 -13.22 4.68
N ASP A 89 -6.53 -12.27 5.59
CA ASP A 89 -7.03 -10.93 5.32
C ASP A 89 -5.86 -9.95 5.43
N GLY A 90 -5.88 -8.89 4.61
CA GLY A 90 -4.87 -7.86 4.64
C GLY A 90 -5.49 -6.48 4.63
N GLU A 91 -5.21 -5.68 5.65
CA GLU A 91 -5.63 -4.30 5.71
C GLU A 91 -4.43 -3.40 5.44
N HIS A 92 -4.46 -2.74 4.30
CA HIS A 92 -3.36 -1.93 3.77
C HIS A 92 -3.58 -0.47 4.12
N HIS A 93 -2.55 0.20 4.61
CA HIS A 93 -2.63 1.61 5.02
C HIS A 93 -1.48 2.43 4.44
N PHE A 94 -1.84 3.60 3.91
CA PHE A 94 -0.91 4.68 3.60
C PHE A 94 -1.28 5.89 4.45
N LYS A 95 -0.37 6.39 5.26
CA LYS A 95 -0.59 7.57 6.08
C LYS A 95 0.45 8.63 5.73
N LEU A 96 0.00 9.85 5.46
CA LEU A 96 0.86 10.98 5.15
C LEU A 96 0.94 11.92 6.34
N CYS A 97 2.15 12.14 6.83
CA CYS A 97 2.40 13.01 7.97
C CYS A 97 3.25 14.21 7.53
N SER A 98 2.67 15.41 7.63
CA SER A 98 3.38 16.64 7.30
C SER A 98 4.52 16.86 8.29
N GLN A 99 5.68 17.29 7.78
CA GLN A 99 6.87 17.62 8.59
C GLN A 99 7.06 19.12 8.67
N GLU A 100 7.81 19.58 9.66
CA GLU A 100 8.05 21.02 9.85
C GLU A 100 8.78 21.66 8.67
N ASP A 101 9.63 20.93 7.98
CA ASP A 101 10.36 21.42 6.82
C ASP A 101 9.58 21.38 5.50
N GLY A 102 8.29 21.03 5.57
CA GLY A 102 7.42 20.95 4.38
C GLY A 102 7.46 19.62 3.67
N SER A 103 8.32 18.69 4.09
CA SER A 103 8.34 17.34 3.54
C SER A 103 7.23 16.49 4.14
N THR A 104 7.10 15.27 3.66
CA THR A 104 6.08 14.32 4.10
C THR A 104 6.74 13.03 4.56
N CYS A 105 6.34 12.53 5.73
CA CYS A 105 6.64 11.17 6.12
C CYS A 105 5.49 10.27 5.69
N LEU A 106 5.77 9.33 4.80
CA LEU A 106 4.81 8.29 4.43
C LEU A 106 5.00 7.10 5.36
N VAL A 107 3.93 6.69 6.04
CA VAL A 107 3.89 5.43 6.79
C VAL A 107 3.07 4.45 5.96
N HIS A 108 3.73 3.41 5.49
CA HIS A 108 3.16 2.39 4.60
C HIS A 108 3.14 1.07 5.36
N SER A 109 1.96 0.56 5.65
CA SER A 109 1.81 -0.62 6.51
C SER A 109 0.72 -1.56 6.02
N GLU A 110 0.77 -2.79 6.49
CA GLU A 110 -0.29 -3.76 6.29
C GLU A 110 -0.41 -4.66 7.50
N THR A 111 -1.64 -4.91 7.94
CA THR A 111 -1.96 -5.87 9.00
C THR A 111 -2.57 -7.10 8.35
N PHE A 112 -1.85 -8.22 8.44
CA PHE A 112 -2.36 -9.52 8.00
C PHE A 112 -3.02 -10.22 9.18
N SER A 113 -4.17 -10.84 8.95
CA SER A 113 -4.90 -11.57 9.97
C SER A 113 -5.53 -12.82 9.39
N GLY A 114 -5.88 -13.77 10.24
CA GLY A 114 -6.55 -14.99 9.84
C GLY A 114 -5.79 -16.26 10.16
N LEU A 115 -6.42 -17.40 9.88
CA LEU A 115 -5.93 -18.72 10.27
C LEU A 115 -4.60 -19.11 9.63
N LEU A 116 -4.32 -18.57 8.43
CA LEU A 116 -3.10 -18.91 7.69
C LEU A 116 -1.87 -18.09 8.11
N VAL A 117 -2.03 -17.04 8.92
CA VAL A 117 -0.91 -16.17 9.30
C VAL A 117 0.24 -16.93 9.93
N PRO A 118 0.04 -17.83 10.92
CA PRO A 118 1.17 -18.55 11.49
C PRO A 118 1.96 -19.38 10.49
N MET A 119 1.26 -20.03 9.55
CA MET A 119 1.87 -20.85 8.50
C MET A 119 2.64 -20.00 7.49
N MET A 120 2.16 -18.81 7.17
CA MET A 120 2.71 -17.94 6.14
C MET A 120 3.61 -16.84 6.69
N ARG A 121 3.93 -16.87 7.99
CA ARG A 121 4.63 -15.77 8.67
C ARG A 121 5.91 -15.36 7.96
N ASN A 122 6.75 -16.30 7.55
CA ASN A 122 8.00 -15.97 6.87
C ASN A 122 7.78 -15.34 5.49
N ASN A 123 6.81 -15.87 4.74
CA ASN A 123 6.44 -15.30 3.44
C ASN A 123 5.89 -13.89 3.58
N LEU A 124 5.05 -13.66 4.61
CA LEU A 124 4.48 -12.34 4.86
C LEU A 124 5.56 -11.34 5.30
N LYS A 125 6.52 -11.76 6.12
CA LYS A 125 7.63 -10.90 6.53
C LYS A 125 8.49 -10.44 5.36
N SER A 126 8.62 -11.26 4.32
CA SER A 126 9.41 -10.90 3.14
C SER A 126 8.80 -9.73 2.36
N ILE A 127 7.52 -9.45 2.54
CA ILE A 127 6.82 -8.34 1.88
C ILE A 127 7.33 -6.98 2.37
N ARG A 128 7.96 -6.91 3.56
CA ARG A 128 8.56 -5.66 4.04
C ARG A 128 9.52 -5.06 3.01
N LYS A 129 10.37 -5.88 2.41
CA LYS A 129 11.30 -5.42 1.37
C LYS A 129 10.57 -4.88 0.16
N ASP A 130 9.49 -5.52 -0.24
CA ASP A 130 8.68 -5.06 -1.36
C ASP A 130 8.06 -3.69 -1.09
N PHE A 131 7.60 -3.46 0.15
CA PHE A 131 7.10 -2.16 0.57
C PHE A 131 8.19 -1.10 0.57
N GLU A 132 9.39 -1.45 1.04
CA GLU A 132 10.51 -0.52 1.07
C GLU A 132 10.92 -0.09 -0.34
N TYR A 133 10.97 -1.01 -1.30
CA TYR A 133 11.23 -0.68 -2.70
C TYR A 133 10.11 0.20 -3.27
N MET A 134 8.86 -0.15 -3.03
CA MET A 134 7.75 0.68 -3.48
C MET A 134 7.84 2.11 -2.93
N ASN A 135 8.17 2.25 -1.65
CA ASN A 135 8.34 3.56 -1.01
C ASN A 135 9.40 4.38 -1.71
N GLN A 136 10.54 3.77 -2.05
CA GLN A 136 11.64 4.45 -2.75
C GLN A 136 11.23 4.89 -4.15
N PHE A 137 10.53 4.04 -4.89
CA PHE A 137 10.07 4.39 -6.23
C PHE A 137 9.02 5.49 -6.17
N LEU A 138 8.14 5.47 -5.18
CA LEU A 138 7.19 6.55 -4.97
C LEU A 138 7.92 7.88 -4.73
N LYS A 139 8.91 7.87 -3.83
CA LYS A 139 9.72 9.06 -3.53
C LYS A 139 10.37 9.62 -4.79
N LEU A 140 11.04 8.77 -5.56
CA LEU A 140 11.71 9.19 -6.79
C LEU A 140 10.71 9.76 -7.79
N PHE A 141 9.57 9.12 -7.96
CA PHE A 141 8.56 9.54 -8.93
C PHE A 141 7.94 10.87 -8.54
N VAL A 142 7.55 11.04 -7.27
CA VAL A 142 7.00 12.30 -6.77
C VAL A 142 8.01 13.42 -6.92
N GLU A 143 9.25 13.23 -6.48
CA GLU A 143 10.28 14.25 -6.52
C GLU A 143 10.69 14.62 -7.95
N SER A 144 10.55 13.70 -8.89
CA SER A 144 10.85 14.00 -10.31
C SER A 144 9.83 14.94 -10.95
N LYS A 145 8.69 15.13 -10.33
CA LYS A 145 7.61 15.98 -10.85
C LYS A 145 7.64 17.40 -10.30
N LEU A 146 8.57 17.72 -9.43
CA LEU A 146 8.65 19.04 -8.77
C LEU A 146 9.47 20.04 -9.56
#